data_3847b265592881eaad81a963d5fa293f
#
_entry.id   3847b265592881eaad81a963d5fa293f
#
_cell.length_a   1.000
_cell.length_b   1.000
_cell.length_c   1.000
_cell.angle_alpha   90.00
_cell.angle_beta   90.00
_cell.angle_gamma   90.00
#
_symmetry.space_group_name_H-M   'P 1'
#
loop_
_entity.id
_entity.type
_entity.pdbx_description
1 polymer ?
#
loop_
_entity_poly.entity_id
_entity_poly.type
_entity_poly.pdbx_seq_one_letter_code
_entity_poly.pdbx_strand_id
1 'polypeptide(L)'
;MFKVGLTGGIGSGKSTVARVFGVLGIPVFNADEESKRLLREDDGLKSAVIAAFGPGIYPGGDLDRSALASIVFNDPEALAKLNAIAHPAVRKQLGRWVDEQRSPYALVEAALMVDTGWYRSMDHLVVVTAPEAERVKRVMVRDGVSEEQVLARVRNQVGEERRLAVADSVIQNDGHELVIPQVLALHEMLTARAFE
;
A
#
# COMPACT_ATOMS: atom_id res chain seq x y z
N MET A 1 -12.78 11.29 -10.72
CA MET A 1 -13.27 10.24 -9.80
C MET A 1 -12.70 10.50 -8.42
N PHE A 2 -13.49 10.39 -7.37
CA PHE A 2 -13.08 10.54 -5.97
C PHE A 2 -12.15 9.38 -5.56
N LYS A 3 -10.95 9.70 -5.09
CA LYS A 3 -9.91 8.71 -4.74
C LYS A 3 -9.76 8.61 -3.22
N VAL A 4 -10.00 7.43 -2.69
CA VAL A 4 -9.87 7.15 -1.26
C VAL A 4 -8.59 6.35 -1.01
N GLY A 5 -7.64 6.96 -0.30
CA GLY A 5 -6.43 6.28 0.14
C GLY A 5 -6.72 5.36 1.31
N LEU A 6 -6.24 4.12 1.28
CA LEU A 6 -6.29 3.17 2.38
C LEU A 6 -4.88 2.79 2.79
N THR A 7 -4.51 3.14 4.02
CA THR A 7 -3.18 2.87 4.57
C THR A 7 -3.24 2.35 6.01
N GLY A 8 -2.10 2.07 6.59
CA GLY A 8 -1.96 1.59 7.98
C GLY A 8 -0.68 0.79 8.16
N GLY A 9 -0.23 0.60 9.38
CA GLY A 9 0.98 -0.14 9.68
C GLY A 9 0.94 -1.59 9.20
N ILE A 10 2.12 -2.20 9.06
CA ILE A 10 2.21 -3.64 8.77
C ILE A 10 1.40 -4.44 9.80
N GLY A 11 0.60 -5.39 9.35
CA GLY A 11 -0.25 -6.22 10.22
C GLY A 11 -1.56 -5.56 10.69
N SER A 12 -1.87 -4.31 10.32
CA SER A 12 -3.11 -3.62 10.71
C SER A 12 -4.38 -4.22 10.10
N GLY A 13 -4.28 -4.96 8.98
CA GLY A 13 -5.42 -5.58 8.30
C GLY A 13 -6.00 -4.77 7.15
N LYS A 14 -5.24 -3.84 6.56
CA LYS A 14 -5.63 -3.08 5.35
C LYS A 14 -6.29 -3.93 4.28
N SER A 15 -5.66 -5.02 3.88
CA SER A 15 -6.16 -5.88 2.80
C SER A 15 -7.47 -6.61 3.16
N THR A 16 -7.76 -6.78 4.44
CA THR A 16 -9.06 -7.27 4.89
C THR A 16 -10.12 -6.18 4.71
N VAL A 17 -9.82 -4.95 5.11
CA VAL A 17 -10.68 -3.78 4.91
C VAL A 17 -10.92 -3.54 3.42
N ALA A 18 -9.85 -3.57 2.60
CA ALA A 18 -9.94 -3.42 1.15
C ALA A 18 -10.86 -4.47 0.50
N ARG A 19 -10.80 -5.73 0.97
CA ARG A 19 -11.70 -6.80 0.48
C ARG A 19 -13.16 -6.53 0.82
N VAL A 20 -13.46 -5.97 2.00
CA VAL A 20 -14.84 -5.61 2.36
C VAL A 20 -15.37 -4.54 1.41
N PHE A 21 -14.60 -3.48 1.12
CA PHE A 21 -14.98 -2.49 0.10
C PHE A 21 -15.17 -3.13 -1.28
N GLY A 22 -14.32 -4.07 -1.66
CA GLY A 22 -14.47 -4.83 -2.92
C GLY A 22 -15.77 -5.60 -3.00
N VAL A 23 -16.22 -6.23 -1.90
CA VAL A 23 -17.53 -6.91 -1.82
C VAL A 23 -18.69 -5.93 -1.97
N LEU A 24 -18.52 -4.69 -1.53
CA LEU A 24 -19.50 -3.60 -1.72
C LEU A 24 -19.48 -3.02 -3.15
N GLY A 25 -18.69 -3.58 -4.06
CA GLY A 25 -18.60 -3.14 -5.46
C GLY A 25 -17.65 -1.96 -5.69
N ILE A 26 -16.86 -1.56 -4.70
CA ILE A 26 -15.86 -0.50 -4.86
C ILE A 26 -14.59 -1.07 -5.49
N PRO A 27 -14.12 -0.49 -6.61
CA PRO A 27 -12.88 -0.91 -7.23
C PRO A 27 -11.69 -0.59 -6.32
N VAL A 28 -10.77 -1.56 -6.18
CA VAL A 28 -9.59 -1.46 -5.33
C VAL A 28 -8.33 -1.55 -6.17
N PHE A 29 -7.51 -0.50 -6.11
CA PHE A 29 -6.17 -0.48 -6.68
C PHE A 29 -5.15 -0.81 -5.59
N ASN A 30 -4.49 -1.96 -5.68
CA ASN A 30 -3.42 -2.32 -4.76
C ASN A 30 -2.08 -1.86 -5.33
N ALA A 31 -1.54 -0.78 -4.79
CA ALA A 31 -0.32 -0.16 -5.30
C ALA A 31 0.93 -1.05 -5.09
N ASP A 32 0.96 -1.83 -4.02
CA ASP A 32 2.10 -2.71 -3.72
C ASP A 32 2.14 -3.89 -4.71
N GLU A 33 0.99 -4.47 -5.05
CA GLU A 33 0.91 -5.54 -6.07
C GLU A 33 1.15 -4.99 -7.48
N GLU A 34 0.63 -3.80 -7.77
CA GLU A 34 0.83 -3.16 -9.06
C GLU A 34 2.31 -2.81 -9.29
N SER A 35 3.02 -2.33 -8.27
CA SER A 35 4.46 -2.10 -8.33
C SER A 35 5.21 -3.40 -8.67
N LYS A 36 4.85 -4.52 -8.05
CA LYS A 36 5.44 -5.84 -8.35
C LYS A 36 5.13 -6.30 -9.77
N ARG A 37 3.93 -6.02 -10.27
CA ARG A 37 3.52 -6.34 -11.65
C ARG A 37 4.33 -5.52 -12.65
N LEU A 38 4.38 -4.20 -12.47
CA LEU A 38 5.10 -3.29 -13.37
C LEU A 38 6.61 -3.59 -13.43
N LEU A 39 7.24 -3.92 -12.31
CA LEU A 39 8.64 -4.35 -12.28
C LEU A 39 8.90 -5.61 -13.13
N ARG A 40 7.88 -6.44 -13.39
CA ARG A 40 7.99 -7.65 -14.22
C ARG A 40 7.60 -7.43 -15.67
N GLU A 41 6.68 -6.50 -15.95
CA GLU A 41 5.97 -6.44 -17.22
C GLU A 41 6.23 -5.14 -18.00
N ASP A 42 6.60 -4.04 -17.33
CA ASP A 42 6.84 -2.75 -17.99
C ASP A 42 8.31 -2.64 -18.45
N ASP A 43 8.53 -2.66 -19.74
CA ASP A 43 9.90 -2.64 -20.33
C ASP A 43 10.63 -1.34 -20.02
N GLY A 44 9.93 -0.21 -19.91
CA GLY A 44 10.52 1.07 -19.51
C GLY A 44 11.02 1.03 -18.07
N LEU A 45 10.22 0.45 -17.17
CA LEU A 45 10.60 0.29 -15.77
C LEU A 45 11.75 -0.71 -15.63
N LYS A 46 11.71 -1.84 -16.34
CA LYS A 46 12.83 -2.80 -16.39
C LYS A 46 14.14 -2.11 -16.80
N SER A 47 14.09 -1.36 -17.89
CA SER A 47 15.27 -0.66 -18.41
C SER A 47 15.83 0.34 -17.38
N ALA A 48 14.97 1.09 -16.68
CA ALA A 48 15.37 2.03 -15.65
C ALA A 48 15.98 1.32 -14.43
N VAL A 49 15.42 0.16 -14.02
CA VAL A 49 15.97 -0.64 -12.90
C VAL A 49 17.32 -1.27 -13.29
N ILE A 50 17.45 -1.78 -14.51
CA ILE A 50 18.73 -2.30 -15.02
C ILE A 50 19.79 -1.21 -15.05
N ALA A 51 19.46 -0.01 -15.50
CA ALA A 51 20.40 1.12 -15.50
C ALA A 51 20.82 1.54 -14.10
N ALA A 52 19.94 1.38 -13.11
CA ALA A 52 20.18 1.76 -11.73
C ALA A 52 20.93 0.72 -10.89
N PHE A 53 20.69 -0.57 -11.13
CA PHE A 53 21.14 -1.70 -10.28
C PHE A 53 21.95 -2.76 -11.04
N GLY A 54 22.11 -2.60 -12.35
CA GLY A 54 22.83 -3.53 -13.21
C GLY A 54 21.96 -4.62 -13.82
N PRO A 55 22.47 -5.26 -14.91
CA PRO A 55 21.71 -6.25 -15.67
C PRO A 55 21.47 -7.57 -14.90
N GLY A 56 22.26 -7.85 -13.87
CA GLY A 56 22.11 -9.05 -13.03
C GLY A 56 20.78 -9.12 -12.26
N ILE A 57 20.02 -8.03 -12.21
CA ILE A 57 18.67 -8.00 -11.58
C ILE A 57 17.60 -8.67 -12.46
N TYR A 58 17.84 -8.79 -13.77
CA TYR A 58 16.93 -9.45 -14.71
C TYR A 58 17.66 -10.55 -15.51
N PRO A 59 18.12 -11.64 -14.85
CA PRO A 59 18.75 -12.75 -15.55
C PRO A 59 17.74 -13.40 -16.51
N GLY A 60 18.11 -13.50 -17.80
CA GLY A 60 17.20 -14.05 -18.80
C GLY A 60 15.94 -13.21 -19.12
N GLY A 61 15.88 -11.96 -18.62
CA GLY A 61 14.73 -11.06 -18.83
C GLY A 61 13.70 -11.06 -17.70
N ASP A 62 13.80 -11.96 -16.74
CA ASP A 62 12.91 -12.04 -15.57
C ASP A 62 13.53 -11.40 -14.33
N LEU A 63 12.68 -10.77 -13.52
CA LEU A 63 13.12 -10.10 -12.29
C LEU A 63 13.58 -11.12 -11.24
N ASP A 64 14.85 -11.07 -10.87
CA ASP A 64 15.35 -11.72 -9.65
C ASP A 64 15.00 -10.86 -8.42
N ARG A 65 13.85 -11.21 -7.81
CA ARG A 65 13.35 -10.52 -6.62
C ARG A 65 14.29 -10.65 -5.43
N SER A 66 14.99 -11.78 -5.31
CA SER A 66 15.91 -12.03 -4.19
C SER A 66 17.15 -11.17 -4.32
N ALA A 67 17.72 -11.07 -5.53
CA ALA A 67 18.84 -10.21 -5.81
C ALA A 67 18.49 -8.73 -5.56
N LEU A 68 17.35 -8.25 -6.10
CA LEU A 68 16.91 -6.87 -5.86
C LEU A 68 16.66 -6.60 -4.38
N ALA A 69 15.95 -7.51 -3.69
CA ALA A 69 15.66 -7.39 -2.26
C ALA A 69 16.95 -7.33 -1.42
N SER A 70 17.95 -8.15 -1.73
CA SER A 70 19.24 -8.14 -1.01
C SER A 70 19.98 -6.82 -1.12
N ILE A 71 19.86 -6.13 -2.26
CA ILE A 71 20.46 -4.81 -2.47
C ILE A 71 19.70 -3.75 -1.67
N VAL A 72 18.37 -3.69 -1.82
CA VAL A 72 17.57 -2.57 -1.27
C VAL A 72 17.24 -2.73 0.21
N PHE A 73 17.27 -3.95 0.76
CA PHE A 73 16.86 -4.20 2.14
C PHE A 73 17.87 -3.66 3.16
N ASN A 74 19.15 -3.67 2.81
CA ASN A 74 20.24 -3.26 3.69
C ASN A 74 20.83 -1.87 3.33
N ASP A 75 20.29 -1.23 2.28
CA ASP A 75 20.77 0.07 1.78
C ASP A 75 19.57 1.03 1.59
N PRO A 76 19.37 1.99 2.52
CA PRO A 76 18.29 2.98 2.41
C PRO A 76 18.38 3.85 1.14
N GLU A 77 19.58 4.13 0.63
CA GLU A 77 19.76 4.92 -0.59
C GLU A 77 19.34 4.11 -1.82
N ALA A 78 19.72 2.83 -1.88
CA ALA A 78 19.25 1.93 -2.92
C ALA A 78 17.73 1.75 -2.90
N LEU A 79 17.11 1.63 -1.72
CA LEU A 79 15.67 1.58 -1.57
C LEU A 79 15.01 2.89 -2.06
N ALA A 80 15.55 4.04 -1.67
CA ALA A 80 15.04 5.34 -2.14
C ALA A 80 15.16 5.47 -3.66
N LYS A 81 16.26 5.00 -4.26
CA LYS A 81 16.47 4.98 -5.71
C LYS A 81 15.45 4.09 -6.43
N LEU A 82 15.21 2.88 -5.91
CA LEU A 82 14.17 1.99 -6.48
C LEU A 82 12.78 2.64 -6.40
N ASN A 83 12.43 3.22 -5.26
CA ASN A 83 11.16 3.91 -5.05
C ASN A 83 11.00 5.11 -6.00
N ALA A 84 12.05 5.90 -6.23
CA ALA A 84 12.04 7.02 -7.17
C ALA A 84 11.78 6.58 -8.62
N ILE A 85 12.19 5.36 -8.99
CA ILE A 85 11.94 4.77 -10.30
C ILE A 85 10.52 4.18 -10.37
N ALA A 86 10.09 3.42 -9.36
CA ALA A 86 8.85 2.65 -9.39
C ALA A 86 7.59 3.51 -9.13
N HIS A 87 7.65 4.48 -8.21
CA HIS A 87 6.47 5.26 -7.81
C HIS A 87 5.83 6.05 -8.96
N PRO A 88 6.58 6.72 -9.84
CA PRO A 88 5.97 7.42 -10.99
C PRO A 88 5.22 6.46 -11.92
N ALA A 89 5.75 5.26 -12.16
CA ALA A 89 5.10 4.25 -12.99
C ALA A 89 3.78 3.78 -12.37
N VAL A 90 3.77 3.50 -11.05
CA VAL A 90 2.56 3.12 -10.32
C VAL A 90 1.51 4.24 -10.34
N ARG A 91 1.92 5.50 -10.13
CA ARG A 91 1.00 6.66 -10.18
C ARG A 91 0.40 6.86 -11.57
N LYS A 92 1.20 6.68 -12.63
CA LYS A 92 0.73 6.74 -14.02
C LYS A 92 -0.30 5.64 -14.29
N GLN A 93 -0.04 4.44 -13.80
CA GLN A 93 -0.95 3.30 -13.95
C GLN A 93 -2.24 3.51 -13.16
N LEU A 94 -2.16 4.06 -11.93
CA LEU A 94 -3.36 4.46 -11.17
C LEU A 94 -4.24 5.42 -11.97
N GLY A 95 -3.64 6.44 -12.61
CA GLY A 95 -4.40 7.39 -13.44
C GLY A 95 -5.21 6.69 -14.53
N ARG A 96 -4.57 5.82 -15.32
CA ARG A 96 -5.24 5.04 -16.37
C ARG A 96 -6.34 4.15 -15.83
N TRP A 97 -6.04 3.44 -14.74
CA TRP A 97 -6.98 2.53 -14.10
C TRP A 97 -8.21 3.26 -13.54
N VAL A 98 -8.02 4.45 -12.95
CA VAL A 98 -9.12 5.29 -12.44
C VAL A 98 -10.04 5.77 -13.56
N ASP A 99 -9.49 6.12 -14.73
CA ASP A 99 -10.28 6.56 -15.88
C ASP A 99 -11.24 5.47 -16.42
N GLU A 100 -10.92 4.21 -16.18
CA GLU A 100 -11.73 3.06 -16.57
C GLU A 100 -12.87 2.73 -15.59
N GLN A 101 -12.84 3.27 -14.37
CA GLN A 101 -13.82 2.95 -13.35
C GLN A 101 -15.14 3.70 -13.52
N ARG A 102 -16.24 3.13 -13.03
CA ARG A 102 -17.60 3.71 -13.09
C ARG A 102 -18.27 3.81 -11.70
N SER A 103 -17.53 3.56 -10.65
CA SER A 103 -17.95 3.64 -9.26
C SER A 103 -17.97 5.09 -8.76
N PRO A 104 -18.73 5.43 -7.70
CA PRO A 104 -18.67 6.74 -7.07
C PRO A 104 -17.26 7.15 -6.64
N TYR A 105 -16.51 6.20 -6.11
CA TYR A 105 -15.11 6.40 -5.74
C TYR A 105 -14.28 5.14 -6.00
N ALA A 106 -12.97 5.29 -5.98
CA ALA A 106 -12.01 4.19 -6.06
C ALA A 106 -11.15 4.15 -4.79
N LEU A 107 -10.86 2.94 -4.30
CA LEU A 107 -9.98 2.73 -3.17
C LEU A 107 -8.55 2.46 -3.66
N VAL A 108 -7.57 3.18 -3.11
CA VAL A 108 -6.14 3.01 -3.39
C VAL A 108 -5.45 2.49 -2.13
N GLU A 109 -5.13 1.19 -2.11
CA GLU A 109 -4.40 0.57 -1.00
C GLU A 109 -2.89 0.72 -1.21
N ALA A 110 -2.19 1.29 -0.21
CA ALA A 110 -0.73 1.35 -0.19
C ALA A 110 -0.19 1.40 1.25
N ALA A 111 0.81 0.56 1.55
CA ALA A 111 1.41 0.51 2.89
C ALA A 111 2.20 1.76 3.24
N LEU A 112 2.91 2.36 2.28
CA LEU A 112 3.81 3.51 2.47
C LEU A 112 3.19 4.83 2.00
N MET A 113 1.86 4.94 2.00
CA MET A 113 1.16 6.11 1.47
C MET A 113 1.48 7.40 2.24
N VAL A 114 1.58 7.32 3.57
CA VAL A 114 1.94 8.46 4.44
C VAL A 114 3.45 8.71 4.41
N ASP A 115 4.25 7.65 4.40
CA ASP A 115 5.72 7.70 4.37
C ASP A 115 6.24 8.47 3.15
N THR A 116 5.60 8.25 2.00
CA THR A 116 5.96 8.88 0.72
C THR A 116 5.26 10.22 0.46
N GLY A 117 4.34 10.62 1.34
CA GLY A 117 3.50 11.80 1.15
C GLY A 117 2.44 11.65 0.04
N TRP A 118 2.27 10.44 -0.50
CA TRP A 118 1.32 10.18 -1.59
C TRP A 118 -0.14 10.41 -1.19
N TYR A 119 -0.46 10.29 0.10
CA TYR A 119 -1.79 10.58 0.65
C TYR A 119 -2.33 11.97 0.26
N ARG A 120 -1.44 12.96 0.03
CA ARG A 120 -1.85 14.31 -0.38
C ARG A 120 -2.52 14.40 -1.75
N SER A 121 -2.44 13.32 -2.55
CA SER A 121 -3.10 13.20 -3.85
C SER A 121 -4.40 12.40 -3.79
N MET A 122 -4.81 12.00 -2.60
CA MET A 122 -6.10 11.35 -2.34
C MET A 122 -7.11 12.42 -1.88
N ASP A 123 -8.37 12.21 -2.19
CA ASP A 123 -9.46 13.09 -1.80
C ASP A 123 -9.93 12.79 -0.36
N HIS A 124 -9.63 11.57 0.14
CA HIS A 124 -9.89 11.14 1.50
C HIS A 124 -8.89 10.07 1.92
N LEU A 125 -8.36 10.15 3.13
CA LEU A 125 -7.42 9.17 3.68
C LEU A 125 -8.03 8.35 4.81
N VAL A 126 -8.09 7.04 4.62
CA VAL A 126 -8.52 6.07 5.62
C VAL A 126 -7.29 5.37 6.20
N VAL A 127 -7.13 5.42 7.52
CA VAL A 127 -6.08 4.70 8.24
C VAL A 127 -6.67 3.50 8.97
N VAL A 128 -6.15 2.31 8.68
CA VAL A 128 -6.48 1.10 9.45
C VAL A 128 -5.46 0.94 10.57
N THR A 129 -5.92 0.91 11.81
CA THR A 129 -5.09 0.77 13.01
C THR A 129 -5.40 -0.50 13.79
N ALA A 130 -4.39 -0.99 14.51
CA ALA A 130 -4.50 -2.07 15.49
C ALA A 130 -3.33 -1.96 16.48
N PRO A 131 -3.45 -2.43 17.72
CA PRO A 131 -2.35 -2.46 18.69
C PRO A 131 -1.10 -3.12 18.11
N GLU A 132 0.08 -2.55 18.39
CA GLU A 132 1.34 -3.03 17.81
C GLU A 132 1.58 -4.51 18.09
N ALA A 133 1.34 -4.96 19.33
CA ALA A 133 1.49 -6.36 19.68
C ALA A 133 0.63 -7.31 18.83
N GLU A 134 -0.62 -6.92 18.54
CA GLU A 134 -1.51 -7.70 17.67
C GLU A 134 -1.03 -7.68 16.21
N ARG A 135 -0.56 -6.53 15.72
CA ARG A 135 0.01 -6.40 14.38
C ARG A 135 1.22 -7.30 14.19
N VAL A 136 2.15 -7.28 15.17
CA VAL A 136 3.35 -8.11 15.17
C VAL A 136 2.98 -9.59 15.15
N LYS A 137 2.10 -10.03 16.06
CA LYS A 137 1.62 -11.40 16.11
C LYS A 137 1.00 -11.88 14.78
N ARG A 138 0.14 -11.05 14.16
CA ARG A 138 -0.47 -11.35 12.86
C ARG A 138 0.57 -11.56 11.76
N VAL A 139 1.60 -10.71 11.74
CA VAL A 139 2.66 -10.80 10.73
C VAL A 139 3.55 -12.02 10.96
N MET A 140 3.92 -12.32 12.21
CA MET A 140 4.68 -13.54 12.54
C MET A 140 3.97 -14.80 12.06
N VAL A 141 2.66 -14.91 12.32
CA VAL A 141 1.85 -16.07 11.89
C VAL A 141 1.71 -16.14 10.37
N ARG A 142 1.46 -15.02 9.70
CA ARG A 142 1.27 -14.95 8.26
C ARG A 142 2.53 -15.27 7.47
N ASP A 143 3.67 -14.71 7.90
CA ASP A 143 4.92 -14.72 7.13
C ASP A 143 5.91 -15.80 7.61
N GLY A 144 5.66 -16.43 8.79
CA GLY A 144 6.56 -17.43 9.37
C GLY A 144 7.91 -16.83 9.83
N VAL A 145 7.93 -15.56 10.26
CA VAL A 145 9.13 -14.81 10.63
C VAL A 145 9.18 -14.53 12.13
N SER A 146 10.38 -14.21 12.64
CA SER A 146 10.55 -13.86 14.05
C SER A 146 9.99 -12.48 14.39
N GLU A 147 9.69 -12.25 15.67
CA GLU A 147 9.25 -10.95 16.18
C GLU A 147 10.25 -9.84 15.85
N GLU A 148 11.55 -10.10 15.99
CA GLU A 148 12.61 -9.15 15.69
C GLU A 148 12.57 -8.69 14.22
N GLN A 149 12.35 -9.64 13.29
CA GLN A 149 12.23 -9.35 11.87
C GLN A 149 10.98 -8.51 11.57
N VAL A 150 9.88 -8.73 12.30
CA VAL A 150 8.67 -7.90 12.15
C VAL A 150 8.90 -6.51 12.70
N LEU A 151 9.49 -6.37 13.89
CA LEU A 151 9.80 -5.09 14.52
C LEU A 151 10.77 -4.25 13.66
N ALA A 152 11.73 -4.90 12.98
CA ALA A 152 12.58 -4.22 12.01
C ALA A 152 11.77 -3.59 10.87
N ARG A 153 10.73 -4.29 10.35
CA ARG A 153 9.83 -3.75 9.33
C ARG A 153 8.93 -2.63 9.88
N VAL A 154 8.48 -2.72 11.14
CA VAL A 154 7.71 -1.67 11.81
C VAL A 154 8.53 -0.39 11.92
N ARG A 155 9.80 -0.50 12.33
CA ARG A 155 10.72 0.66 12.46
C ARG A 155 11.01 1.37 11.14
N ASN A 156 10.86 0.68 10.01
CA ASN A 156 11.03 1.26 8.66
C ASN A 156 9.79 1.99 8.15
N GLN A 157 8.71 2.04 8.92
CA GLN A 157 7.49 2.79 8.60
C GLN A 157 7.35 4.00 9.52
N VAL A 158 6.70 5.06 9.05
CA VAL A 158 6.31 6.19 9.93
C VAL A 158 5.50 5.69 11.12
N GLY A 159 5.66 6.35 12.27
CA GLY A 159 4.93 6.02 13.49
C GLY A 159 3.41 6.12 13.31
N GLU A 160 2.67 5.40 14.14
CA GLU A 160 1.21 5.37 14.08
C GLU A 160 0.59 6.75 14.35
N GLU A 161 1.13 7.48 15.32
CA GLU A 161 0.72 8.85 15.63
C GLU A 161 0.73 9.75 14.39
N ARG A 162 1.80 9.68 13.59
CA ARG A 162 1.91 10.47 12.36
C ARG A 162 0.90 10.06 11.30
N ARG A 163 0.57 8.75 11.21
CA ARG A 163 -0.49 8.27 10.30
C ARG A 163 -1.86 8.77 10.72
N LEU A 164 -2.16 8.68 12.02
CA LEU A 164 -3.43 9.13 12.58
C LEU A 164 -3.60 10.66 12.48
N ALA A 165 -2.53 11.43 12.64
CA ALA A 165 -2.57 12.88 12.52
C ALA A 165 -2.96 13.41 11.13
N VAL A 166 -2.83 12.59 10.08
CA VAL A 166 -3.19 12.98 8.70
C VAL A 166 -4.41 12.21 8.16
N ALA A 167 -5.02 11.35 9.00
CA ALA A 167 -6.18 10.56 8.62
C ALA A 167 -7.45 11.41 8.60
N ASP A 168 -8.26 11.26 7.56
CA ASP A 168 -9.63 11.80 7.53
C ASP A 168 -10.62 10.84 8.23
N SER A 169 -10.33 9.54 8.18
CA SER A 169 -11.10 8.49 8.86
C SER A 169 -10.19 7.39 9.38
N VAL A 170 -10.62 6.73 10.45
CA VAL A 170 -9.89 5.63 11.08
C VAL A 170 -10.79 4.41 11.18
N ILE A 171 -10.27 3.24 10.79
CA ILE A 171 -10.90 1.93 11.03
C ILE A 171 -10.07 1.20 12.09
N GLN A 172 -10.69 0.88 13.20
CA GLN A 172 -10.07 0.10 14.26
C GLN A 172 -10.22 -1.40 13.99
N ASN A 173 -9.10 -2.12 14.00
CA ASN A 173 -9.05 -3.57 13.81
C ASN A 173 -8.29 -4.23 14.96
N ASP A 174 -8.71 -3.91 16.17
CA ASP A 174 -8.09 -4.34 17.43
C ASP A 174 -8.58 -5.71 17.93
N GLY A 175 -9.57 -6.30 17.27
CA GLY A 175 -10.21 -7.56 17.64
C GLY A 175 -11.40 -7.38 18.60
N HIS A 176 -11.67 -6.17 19.09
CA HIS A 176 -12.81 -5.83 19.93
C HIS A 176 -13.94 -5.21 19.12
N GLU A 177 -13.59 -4.25 18.27
CA GLU A 177 -14.55 -3.63 17.37
C GLU A 177 -14.69 -4.40 16.05
N LEU A 178 -15.92 -4.57 15.60
CA LEU A 178 -16.19 -5.24 14.32
C LEU A 178 -15.83 -4.32 13.16
N VAL A 179 -14.99 -4.79 12.26
CA VAL A 179 -14.53 -4.04 11.08
C VAL A 179 -15.66 -3.78 10.08
N ILE A 180 -16.55 -4.74 9.85
CA ILE A 180 -17.60 -4.63 8.83
C ILE A 180 -18.55 -3.45 9.08
N PRO A 181 -19.12 -3.23 10.28
CA PRO A 181 -19.96 -2.06 10.55
C PRO A 181 -19.24 -0.73 10.31
N GLN A 182 -17.95 -0.63 10.68
CA GLN A 182 -17.15 0.57 10.44
C GLN A 182 -16.99 0.84 8.94
N VAL A 183 -16.71 -0.22 8.15
CA VAL A 183 -16.60 -0.11 6.70
C VAL A 183 -17.92 0.30 6.05
N LEU A 184 -19.05 -0.25 6.50
CA LEU A 184 -20.37 0.11 5.96
C LEU A 184 -20.71 1.59 6.21
N ALA A 185 -20.54 2.06 7.44
CA ALA A 185 -20.76 3.47 7.78
C ALA A 185 -19.84 4.41 6.98
N LEU A 186 -18.57 4.02 6.83
CA LEU A 186 -17.61 4.78 6.03
C LEU A 186 -17.98 4.77 4.55
N HIS A 187 -18.42 3.64 4.00
CA HIS A 187 -18.87 3.51 2.61
C HIS A 187 -20.06 4.44 2.30
N GLU A 188 -21.05 4.50 3.17
CA GLU A 188 -22.20 5.42 3.03
C GLU A 188 -21.74 6.87 2.98
N MET A 189 -20.86 7.28 3.90
CA MET A 189 -20.32 8.64 3.96
C MET A 189 -19.49 8.98 2.71
N LEU A 190 -18.61 8.08 2.27
CA LEU A 190 -17.77 8.28 1.09
C LEU A 190 -18.58 8.34 -0.20
N THR A 191 -19.65 7.54 -0.29
CA THR A 191 -20.57 7.56 -1.44
C THR A 191 -21.28 8.93 -1.53
N ALA A 192 -21.78 9.45 -0.41
CA ALA A 192 -22.41 10.77 -0.39
C ALA A 192 -21.42 11.87 -0.83
N ARG A 193 -20.20 11.89 -0.28
CA ARG A 193 -19.17 12.87 -0.62
C ARG A 193 -18.68 12.81 -2.08
N ALA A 194 -18.73 11.66 -2.70
CA ALA A 194 -18.29 11.52 -4.09
C ALA A 194 -19.25 12.18 -5.10
N PHE A 195 -20.45 12.57 -4.66
CA PHE A 195 -21.46 13.28 -5.48
C PHE A 195 -21.54 14.79 -5.15
N GLU A 196 -20.79 15.28 -4.18
CA GLU A 196 -20.63 16.73 -3.88
C GLU A 196 -19.59 17.38 -4.81
#